data_4cd298b1dd39182f168f2ccf8ce0c58b
#
_entry.id   4cd298b1dd39182f168f2ccf8ce0c58b
#
_cell.length_a   1.000
_cell.length_b   1.000
_cell.length_c   1.000
_cell.angle_alpha   90.00
_cell.angle_beta   90.00
_cell.angle_gamma   90.00
#
_symmetry.space_group_name_H-M   'P 1'
#
loop_
_entity.id
_entity.type
_entity.pdbx_description
1 polymer ?
#
loop_
_entity_poly.entity_id
_entity_poly.type
_entity_poly.pdbx_seq_one_letter_code
_entity_poly.pdbx_strand_id
1 'polypeptide(L)'
;MSYADIRFIENCRDILENGVWDTDQNVRPRWEDGTPAHTVKKFGIVNRYDLQKEFPILTIRRTYWKTALKELLWIWQKKSNNIHDLDAKIWDSWADETGSIGKAYGYQLGVKHHYPEGDMDQVDRVLYDLKHNPASRRILTNIYNFQDLHEMHLYPCAYSMTFNVSGNKLNAILNQRSQDMLAANNWNVVQYAMLVHMFAQASGLEAGELVHVIADAHIYDRHVPIIRKMLTQTPAEAPRFFMDPGVKDFYAFTPDHFRMEGYTPAPFEDKIPVAI
;
A
#
# COMPACT_ATOMS: atom_id res chain seq x y z
N MET A 1 5.72 -22.03 1.41
CA MET A 1 5.74 -20.86 2.32
C MET A 1 5.57 -19.62 1.48
N SER A 2 4.67 -18.70 1.87
CA SER A 2 4.51 -17.42 1.21
C SER A 2 5.79 -16.60 1.25
N TYR A 3 6.20 -16.06 0.11
CA TYR A 3 7.40 -15.20 0.02
C TYR A 3 7.20 -13.87 0.76
N ALA A 4 5.96 -13.38 0.84
CA ALA A 4 5.65 -12.19 1.63
C ALA A 4 5.95 -12.40 3.13
N ASP A 5 5.64 -13.58 3.68
CA ASP A 5 5.98 -13.91 5.07
C ASP A 5 7.51 -13.96 5.26
N ILE A 6 8.23 -14.59 4.32
CA ILE A 6 9.70 -14.67 4.38
C ILE A 6 10.30 -13.27 4.45
N ARG A 7 9.91 -12.39 3.51
CA ARG A 7 10.42 -11.01 3.47
C ARG A 7 10.04 -10.20 4.71
N PHE A 8 8.81 -10.36 5.20
CA PHE A 8 8.36 -9.69 6.42
C PHE A 8 9.17 -10.13 7.64
N ILE A 9 9.36 -11.45 7.80
CA ILE A 9 10.12 -12.03 8.92
C ILE A 9 11.58 -11.56 8.88
N GLU A 10 12.23 -11.61 7.72
CA GLU A 10 13.61 -11.15 7.54
C GLU A 10 13.76 -9.67 7.87
N ASN A 11 12.87 -8.82 7.33
CA ASN A 11 12.90 -7.39 7.58
C ASN A 11 12.67 -7.06 9.06
N CYS A 12 11.67 -7.68 9.70
CA CYS A 12 11.39 -7.43 11.12
C CYS A 12 12.51 -7.90 12.03
N ARG A 13 13.15 -9.05 11.75
CA ARG A 13 14.32 -9.51 12.49
C ARG A 13 15.46 -8.52 12.34
N ASP A 14 15.78 -8.12 11.13
CA ASP A 14 16.86 -7.17 10.86
C ASP A 14 16.61 -5.81 11.53
N ILE A 15 15.36 -5.31 11.55
CA ILE A 15 15.00 -4.08 12.27
C ILE A 15 15.22 -4.27 13.78
N LEU A 16 14.76 -5.38 14.37
CA LEU A 16 14.86 -5.63 15.81
C LEU A 16 16.30 -5.87 16.29
N GLU A 17 17.15 -6.47 15.45
CA GLU A 17 18.52 -6.84 15.78
C GLU A 17 19.53 -5.74 15.46
N ASN A 18 19.33 -5.02 14.35
CA ASN A 18 20.30 -4.09 13.78
C ASN A 18 19.72 -2.68 13.56
N GLY A 19 18.48 -2.43 13.97
CA GLY A 19 17.85 -1.12 13.84
C GLY A 19 18.31 -0.13 14.90
N VAL A 20 18.03 1.14 14.67
CA VAL A 20 18.34 2.24 15.58
C VAL A 20 17.08 2.74 16.27
N TRP A 21 17.11 2.85 17.59
CA TRP A 21 16.04 3.45 18.39
C TRP A 21 16.09 4.97 18.33
N ASP A 22 14.92 5.62 18.34
CA ASP A 22 14.77 7.08 18.41
C ASP A 22 14.40 7.59 19.81
N THR A 23 14.73 6.84 20.86
CA THR A 23 14.36 7.15 22.25
C THR A 23 14.97 8.44 22.79
N ASP A 24 16.02 8.93 22.17
CA ASP A 24 16.69 10.20 22.45
C ASP A 24 16.12 11.40 21.65
N GLN A 25 15.13 11.15 20.77
CA GLN A 25 14.55 12.15 19.90
C GLN A 25 13.16 12.59 20.38
N ASN A 26 12.79 13.84 20.07
CA ASN A 26 11.43 14.31 20.25
C ASN A 26 10.57 13.85 19.09
N VAL A 27 9.88 12.72 19.26
CA VAL A 27 9.02 12.12 18.24
C VAL A 27 7.63 12.75 18.25
N ARG A 28 7.03 12.93 17.07
CA ARG A 28 5.68 13.48 16.94
C ARG A 28 4.58 12.51 17.39
N PRO A 29 4.62 11.21 16.99
CA PRO A 29 3.54 10.29 17.29
C PRO A 29 3.37 10.06 18.80
N ARG A 30 2.11 9.91 19.23
CA ARG A 30 1.73 9.64 20.62
C ARG A 30 0.82 8.42 20.68
N TRP A 31 0.96 7.67 21.76
CA TRP A 31 -0.01 6.64 22.12
C TRP A 31 -1.28 7.30 22.68
N GLU A 32 -2.37 6.53 22.77
CA GLU A 32 -3.66 6.96 23.30
C GLU A 32 -3.55 7.60 24.71
N ASP A 33 -2.57 7.17 25.52
CA ASP A 33 -2.30 7.72 26.86
C ASP A 33 -1.40 8.99 26.84
N GLY A 34 -1.10 9.53 25.66
CA GLY A 34 -0.28 10.72 25.46
C GLY A 34 1.24 10.50 25.54
N THR A 35 1.70 9.29 25.86
CA THR A 35 3.15 9.00 25.90
C THR A 35 3.75 8.99 24.50
N PRO A 36 5.06 9.35 24.35
CA PRO A 36 5.74 9.28 23.07
C PRO A 36 5.74 7.85 22.52
N ALA A 37 5.44 7.71 21.22
CA ALA A 37 5.51 6.44 20.50
C ALA A 37 6.87 6.34 19.79
N HIS A 38 7.84 5.76 20.49
CA HIS A 38 9.19 5.56 19.96
C HIS A 38 9.27 4.35 19.02
N THR A 39 10.24 4.38 18.12
CA THR A 39 10.44 3.33 17.12
C THR A 39 11.87 2.81 17.10
N VAL A 40 12.02 1.53 16.78
CA VAL A 40 13.24 0.96 16.22
C VAL A 40 13.08 0.89 14.71
N LYS A 41 14.09 1.35 13.97
CA LYS A 41 13.97 1.53 12.51
C LYS A 41 15.23 1.24 11.73
N LYS A 42 15.03 0.92 10.43
CA LYS A 42 16.09 0.83 9.42
C LYS A 42 15.76 1.68 8.22
N PHE A 43 16.79 2.26 7.64
CA PHE A 43 16.69 3.04 6.41
C PHE A 43 16.97 2.19 5.19
N GLY A 44 16.12 2.36 4.14
CA GLY A 44 16.41 1.84 2.81
C GLY A 44 16.14 0.34 2.62
N ILE A 45 14.95 -0.16 2.99
CA ILE A 45 14.54 -1.55 2.69
C ILE A 45 13.92 -1.63 1.30
N VAL A 46 14.31 -2.67 0.54
CA VAL A 46 13.73 -2.96 -0.77
C VAL A 46 13.23 -4.41 -0.81
N ASN A 47 11.94 -4.57 -1.08
CA ASN A 47 11.32 -5.88 -1.29
C ASN A 47 10.90 -6.01 -2.76
N ARG A 48 10.99 -7.23 -3.31
CA ARG A 48 10.60 -7.54 -4.68
C ARG A 48 9.62 -8.71 -4.66
N TYR A 49 8.44 -8.52 -5.26
CA TYR A 49 7.38 -9.51 -5.31
C TYR A 49 7.05 -9.86 -6.76
N ASP A 50 7.32 -11.09 -7.16
CA ASP A 50 6.95 -11.62 -8.47
C ASP A 50 5.47 -12.01 -8.46
N LEU A 51 4.61 -11.14 -9.02
CA LEU A 51 3.17 -11.30 -9.01
C LEU A 51 2.67 -12.43 -9.94
N GLN A 52 3.55 -12.98 -10.76
CA GLN A 52 3.24 -14.16 -11.59
C GLN A 52 3.39 -15.47 -10.80
N LYS A 53 4.24 -15.45 -9.75
CA LYS A 53 4.47 -16.65 -8.94
C LYS A 53 3.46 -16.77 -7.82
N GLU A 54 3.20 -15.69 -7.10
CA GLU A 54 2.28 -15.69 -5.97
C GLU A 54 1.77 -14.29 -5.65
N PHE A 55 0.64 -14.23 -4.96
CA PHE A 55 0.12 -12.98 -4.43
C PHE A 55 0.75 -12.67 -3.07
N PRO A 56 1.33 -11.47 -2.86
CA PRO A 56 2.17 -11.16 -1.70
C PRO A 56 1.35 -10.79 -0.45
N ILE A 57 0.65 -11.76 0.14
CA ILE A 57 -0.11 -11.58 1.36
C ILE A 57 0.47 -12.40 2.51
N LEU A 58 0.46 -11.84 3.74
CA LEU A 58 0.92 -12.56 4.92
C LEU A 58 -0.03 -13.70 5.28
N THR A 59 0.55 -14.84 5.66
CA THR A 59 -0.17 -15.98 6.24
C THR A 59 0.09 -16.14 7.73
N ILE A 60 1.20 -15.59 8.26
CA ILE A 60 1.51 -15.58 9.70
C ILE A 60 0.60 -14.67 10.52
N ARG A 61 -0.20 -13.84 9.85
CA ARG A 61 -1.25 -12.99 10.40
C ARG A 61 -2.27 -12.69 9.32
N ARG A 62 -3.53 -12.55 9.70
CA ARG A 62 -4.59 -12.12 8.77
C ARG A 62 -4.36 -10.68 8.29
N THR A 63 -4.35 -10.50 6.96
CA THR A 63 -4.52 -9.20 6.31
C THR A 63 -5.95 -9.10 5.78
N TYR A 64 -6.68 -8.06 6.17
CA TYR A 64 -8.07 -7.83 5.75
C TYR A 64 -8.11 -7.26 4.32
N TRP A 65 -7.69 -8.07 3.37
CA TRP A 65 -7.47 -7.69 1.97
C TRP A 65 -8.70 -7.10 1.28
N LYS A 66 -9.94 -7.51 1.66
CA LYS A 66 -11.17 -6.92 1.11
C LYS A 66 -11.34 -5.46 1.56
N THR A 67 -11.01 -5.16 2.81
CA THR A 67 -11.02 -3.77 3.30
C THR A 67 -9.91 -2.95 2.64
N ALA A 68 -8.72 -3.54 2.49
CA ALA A 68 -7.62 -2.92 1.74
C ALA A 68 -7.99 -2.64 0.27
N LEU A 69 -8.75 -3.53 -0.36
CA LEU A 69 -9.28 -3.33 -1.70
C LEU A 69 -10.31 -2.19 -1.75
N LYS A 70 -11.25 -2.11 -0.80
CA LYS A 70 -12.21 -1.00 -0.72
C LYS A 70 -11.50 0.36 -0.64
N GLU A 71 -10.47 0.45 0.20
CA GLU A 71 -9.63 1.64 0.31
C GLU A 71 -8.87 1.95 -0.98
N LEU A 72 -8.30 0.93 -1.63
CA LEU A 72 -7.64 1.07 -2.93
C LEU A 72 -8.59 1.68 -3.98
N LEU A 73 -9.81 1.14 -4.09
CA LEU A 73 -10.81 1.64 -5.02
C LEU A 73 -11.27 3.06 -4.67
N TRP A 74 -11.39 3.38 -3.39
CA TRP A 74 -11.69 4.72 -2.91
C TRP A 74 -10.61 5.73 -3.32
N ILE A 75 -9.33 5.39 -3.14
CA ILE A 75 -8.19 6.26 -3.50
C ILE A 75 -8.04 6.38 -5.03
N TRP A 76 -8.03 5.24 -5.76
CA TRP A 76 -7.57 5.20 -7.14
C TRP A 76 -8.68 5.29 -8.18
N GLN A 77 -9.88 4.80 -7.90
CA GLN A 77 -11.01 4.91 -8.81
C GLN A 77 -11.88 6.13 -8.50
N LYS A 78 -12.37 6.22 -7.24
CA LYS A 78 -13.22 7.35 -6.83
C LYS A 78 -12.43 8.64 -6.72
N LYS A 79 -11.11 8.56 -6.48
CA LYS A 79 -10.23 9.72 -6.30
C LYS A 79 -10.78 10.65 -5.21
N SER A 80 -11.37 10.05 -4.19
CA SER A 80 -12.04 10.76 -3.11
C SER A 80 -11.10 11.01 -1.93
N ASN A 81 -11.38 12.07 -1.21
CA ASN A 81 -10.78 12.41 0.08
C ASN A 81 -11.82 12.47 1.20
N ASN A 82 -13.04 11.98 0.94
CA ASN A 82 -14.13 11.95 1.92
C ASN A 82 -14.41 10.52 2.37
N ILE A 83 -14.37 10.27 3.70
CA ILE A 83 -14.56 8.93 4.28
C ILE A 83 -15.98 8.38 4.08
N HIS A 84 -16.98 9.24 3.81
CA HIS A 84 -18.34 8.79 3.50
C HIS A 84 -18.43 8.03 2.17
N ASP A 85 -17.43 8.18 1.29
CA ASP A 85 -17.30 7.40 0.06
C ASP A 85 -16.61 6.05 0.28
N LEU A 86 -16.03 5.82 1.47
CA LEU A 86 -15.34 4.61 1.86
C LEU A 86 -16.21 3.77 2.81
N ASP A 87 -16.58 2.57 2.40
CA ASP A 87 -17.29 1.62 3.27
C ASP A 87 -16.31 0.89 4.22
N ALA A 88 -15.60 1.67 5.06
CA ALA A 88 -14.72 1.20 6.13
C ALA A 88 -14.34 2.36 7.07
N LYS A 89 -14.06 2.04 8.35
CA LYS A 89 -13.75 3.04 9.40
C LYS A 89 -12.25 3.29 9.62
N ILE A 90 -11.41 2.90 8.69
CA ILE A 90 -9.96 2.92 8.86
C ILE A 90 -9.35 4.31 8.76
N TRP A 91 -10.11 5.31 8.33
CA TRP A 91 -9.70 6.69 8.19
C TRP A 91 -10.38 7.67 9.15
N ASP A 92 -11.28 7.20 10.01
CA ASP A 92 -12.10 8.06 10.92
C ASP A 92 -11.23 8.98 11.80
N SER A 93 -10.04 8.51 12.24
CA SER A 93 -9.13 9.30 13.09
C SER A 93 -8.45 10.47 12.39
N TRP A 94 -8.47 10.52 11.06
CA TRP A 94 -7.85 11.58 10.25
C TRP A 94 -8.87 12.46 9.53
N ALA A 95 -10.14 12.11 9.61
CA ALA A 95 -11.20 12.89 9.00
C ALA A 95 -11.65 14.05 9.92
N ASP A 96 -11.98 15.18 9.30
CA ASP A 96 -12.65 16.27 9.99
C ASP A 96 -14.16 16.00 10.16
N GLU A 97 -14.89 16.95 10.72
CA GLU A 97 -16.33 16.87 10.94
C GLU A 97 -17.17 16.74 9.66
N THR A 98 -16.61 17.10 8.51
CA THR A 98 -17.24 16.92 7.19
C THR A 98 -16.93 15.56 6.56
N GLY A 99 -16.08 14.77 7.19
CA GLY A 99 -15.57 13.51 6.67
C GLY A 99 -14.40 13.65 5.71
N SER A 100 -13.81 14.85 5.58
CA SER A 100 -12.66 15.08 4.70
C SER A 100 -11.34 14.73 5.38
N ILE A 101 -10.40 14.14 4.64
CA ILE A 101 -8.99 13.97 5.02
C ILE A 101 -8.08 15.05 4.42
N GLY A 102 -8.68 16.16 3.97
CA GLY A 102 -7.97 17.23 3.28
C GLY A 102 -7.56 16.87 1.85
N LYS A 103 -6.61 17.61 1.29
CA LYS A 103 -6.13 17.39 -0.10
C LYS A 103 -5.17 16.19 -0.23
N ALA A 104 -5.44 15.11 0.50
CA ALA A 104 -4.59 13.92 0.56
C ALA A 104 -5.04 12.80 -0.39
N TYR A 105 -4.14 11.88 -0.69
CA TYR A 105 -4.35 10.61 -1.40
C TYR A 105 -5.20 10.74 -2.68
N GLY A 106 -6.47 10.31 -2.65
CA GLY A 106 -7.36 10.30 -3.82
C GLY A 106 -7.53 11.68 -4.46
N TYR A 107 -7.59 12.73 -3.63
CA TYR A 107 -7.64 14.11 -4.14
C TYR A 107 -6.50 14.40 -5.11
N GLN A 108 -5.25 14.08 -4.72
CA GLN A 108 -4.08 14.35 -5.56
C GLN A 108 -4.07 13.55 -6.85
N LEU A 109 -4.61 12.33 -6.84
CA LEU A 109 -4.75 11.52 -8.05
C LEU A 109 -5.78 12.11 -9.02
N GLY A 110 -6.83 12.75 -8.49
CA GLY A 110 -7.93 13.31 -9.27
C GLY A 110 -7.66 14.71 -9.85
N VAL A 111 -6.59 15.38 -9.42
CA VAL A 111 -6.23 16.70 -9.98
C VAL A 111 -5.92 16.56 -11.48
N LYS A 112 -6.60 17.37 -12.31
CA LYS A 112 -6.35 17.38 -13.74
C LYS A 112 -5.09 18.14 -14.08
N HIS A 113 -4.29 17.56 -14.96
CA HIS A 113 -3.07 18.15 -15.52
C HIS A 113 -3.22 18.28 -17.02
N HIS A 114 -2.62 19.33 -17.59
CA HIS A 114 -2.65 19.59 -19.01
C HIS A 114 -1.53 18.82 -19.74
N TYR A 115 -1.92 18.00 -20.71
CA TYR A 115 -1.02 17.24 -21.59
C TYR A 115 -1.30 17.60 -23.05
N PRO A 116 -0.37 17.31 -23.99
CA PRO A 116 -0.63 17.52 -25.41
C PRO A 116 -1.88 16.79 -25.93
N GLU A 117 -2.20 15.66 -25.30
CA GLU A 117 -3.35 14.81 -25.65
C GLU A 117 -4.67 15.25 -24.98
N GLY A 118 -4.62 16.26 -24.11
CA GLY A 118 -5.78 16.77 -23.36
C GLY A 118 -5.60 16.73 -21.85
N ASP A 119 -6.63 17.17 -21.13
CA ASP A 119 -6.59 17.21 -19.66
C ASP A 119 -6.89 15.82 -19.09
N MET A 120 -5.95 15.31 -18.31
CA MET A 120 -6.06 14.01 -17.63
C MET A 120 -5.63 14.16 -16.18
N ASP A 121 -6.22 13.36 -15.30
CA ASP A 121 -5.63 13.14 -13.99
C ASP A 121 -4.53 12.07 -14.06
N GLN A 122 -3.88 11.83 -12.92
CA GLN A 122 -2.73 10.93 -12.90
C GLN A 122 -3.09 9.47 -13.25
N VAL A 123 -4.29 9.00 -12.87
CA VAL A 123 -4.75 7.63 -13.15
C VAL A 123 -5.07 7.47 -14.63
N ASP A 124 -5.81 8.44 -15.21
CA ASP A 124 -6.13 8.45 -16.63
C ASP A 124 -4.87 8.55 -17.49
N ARG A 125 -3.87 9.33 -17.03
CA ARG A 125 -2.57 9.45 -17.71
C ARG A 125 -1.82 8.11 -17.71
N VAL A 126 -1.77 7.40 -16.60
CA VAL A 126 -1.15 6.05 -16.53
C VAL A 126 -1.85 5.09 -17.49
N LEU A 127 -3.19 5.05 -17.47
CA LEU A 127 -3.96 4.19 -18.37
C LEU A 127 -3.73 4.52 -19.85
N TYR A 128 -3.66 5.81 -20.18
CA TYR A 128 -3.34 6.28 -21.53
C TYR A 128 -1.96 5.80 -21.97
N ASP A 129 -0.93 6.05 -21.15
CA ASP A 129 0.44 5.70 -21.50
C ASP A 129 0.65 4.19 -21.60
N LEU A 130 0.05 3.40 -20.70
CA LEU A 130 0.13 1.93 -20.78
C LEU A 130 -0.47 1.36 -22.07
N LYS A 131 -1.50 2.00 -22.61
CA LYS A 131 -2.17 1.58 -23.86
C LYS A 131 -1.50 2.11 -25.13
N HIS A 132 -0.98 3.35 -25.09
CA HIS A 132 -0.52 4.04 -26.29
C HIS A 132 1.03 4.22 -26.34
N ASN A 133 1.67 4.25 -25.18
CA ASN A 133 3.11 4.48 -25.03
C ASN A 133 3.77 3.51 -24.04
N PRO A 134 3.56 2.18 -24.14
CA PRO A 134 4.02 1.24 -23.11
C PRO A 134 5.56 1.22 -22.93
N ALA A 135 6.32 1.64 -23.94
CA ALA A 135 7.77 1.77 -23.84
C ALA A 135 8.25 3.04 -23.11
N SER A 136 7.32 3.91 -22.69
CA SER A 136 7.65 5.15 -21.97
C SER A 136 8.30 4.86 -20.62
N ARG A 137 9.34 5.61 -20.28
CA ARG A 137 9.99 5.64 -18.97
C ARG A 137 9.46 6.75 -18.06
N ARG A 138 8.30 7.33 -18.41
CA ARG A 138 7.69 8.49 -17.75
C ARG A 138 6.31 8.15 -17.17
N ILE A 139 5.98 6.86 -17.05
CA ILE A 139 4.70 6.41 -16.51
C ILE A 139 4.82 6.37 -15.00
N LEU A 140 4.29 7.36 -14.33
CA LEU A 140 4.36 7.47 -12.87
C LEU A 140 3.21 8.29 -12.30
N THR A 141 2.96 8.10 -11.00
CA THR A 141 2.10 8.95 -10.18
C THR A 141 2.87 9.46 -8.99
N ASN A 142 2.52 10.66 -8.51
CA ASN A 142 3.07 11.24 -7.30
C ASN A 142 1.98 12.04 -6.58
N ILE A 143 1.68 11.66 -5.34
CA ILE A 143 0.66 12.30 -4.52
C ILE A 143 1.24 13.13 -3.36
N TYR A 144 2.57 13.23 -3.28
CA TYR A 144 3.25 14.10 -2.32
C TYR A 144 3.43 15.50 -2.94
N ASN A 145 2.38 16.31 -2.86
CA ASN A 145 2.36 17.66 -3.42
C ASN A 145 2.73 18.69 -2.36
N PHE A 146 3.90 19.30 -2.48
CA PHE A 146 4.43 20.29 -1.52
C PHE A 146 3.52 21.51 -1.34
N GLN A 147 2.78 21.91 -2.37
CA GLN A 147 1.87 23.06 -2.30
C GLN A 147 0.65 22.78 -1.40
N ASP A 148 0.21 21.54 -1.34
CA ASP A 148 -1.01 21.13 -0.62
C ASP A 148 -0.74 20.44 0.73
N LEU A 149 0.54 20.23 1.14
CA LEU A 149 0.85 19.49 2.37
C LEU A 149 0.16 20.05 3.60
N HIS A 150 0.07 21.37 3.70
CA HIS A 150 -0.57 22.05 4.84
C HIS A 150 -2.09 21.84 4.92
N GLU A 151 -2.72 21.36 3.85
CA GLU A 151 -4.13 20.99 3.77
C GLU A 151 -4.36 19.48 3.86
N MET A 152 -3.31 18.67 4.06
CA MET A 152 -3.40 17.23 4.22
C MET A 152 -3.44 16.88 5.71
N HIS A 153 -4.48 16.15 6.15
CA HIS A 153 -4.56 15.69 7.54
C HIS A 153 -3.57 14.55 7.83
N LEU A 154 -3.18 13.78 6.80
CA LEU A 154 -2.11 12.80 6.85
C LEU A 154 -1.27 12.89 5.58
N TYR A 155 0.03 13.15 5.74
CA TYR A 155 0.95 13.14 4.60
C TYR A 155 1.12 11.74 4.03
N PRO A 156 1.03 11.56 2.70
CA PRO A 156 1.11 10.24 2.08
C PRO A 156 2.39 9.49 2.46
N CYS A 157 2.23 8.27 3.01
CA CYS A 157 3.34 7.37 3.28
C CYS A 157 3.79 6.66 2.00
N ALA A 158 2.85 6.00 1.32
CA ALA A 158 2.99 5.48 -0.04
C ALA A 158 2.72 6.63 -1.00
N TYR A 159 3.77 7.27 -1.50
CA TYR A 159 3.62 8.58 -2.14
C TYR A 159 3.80 8.58 -3.66
N SER A 160 4.45 7.60 -4.22
CA SER A 160 4.59 7.52 -5.69
C SER A 160 4.67 6.08 -6.20
N MET A 161 4.15 5.91 -7.43
CA MET A 161 4.27 4.70 -8.21
C MET A 161 4.98 5.00 -9.52
N THR A 162 5.95 4.17 -9.90
CA THR A 162 6.58 4.20 -11.22
C THR A 162 6.28 2.89 -11.91
N PHE A 163 5.82 2.96 -13.16
CA PHE A 163 5.45 1.79 -13.97
C PHE A 163 6.42 1.59 -15.12
N ASN A 164 6.65 0.32 -15.47
CA ASN A 164 7.47 -0.06 -16.61
C ASN A 164 6.92 -1.32 -17.27
N VAL A 165 6.86 -1.33 -18.59
CA VAL A 165 6.44 -2.50 -19.36
C VAL A 165 7.65 -3.20 -19.93
N SER A 166 7.84 -4.48 -19.61
CA SER A 166 8.90 -5.35 -20.13
C SER A 166 8.28 -6.55 -20.84
N GLY A 167 8.38 -6.59 -22.17
CA GLY A 167 7.59 -7.51 -22.98
C GLY A 167 6.10 -7.20 -22.85
N ASN A 168 5.32 -8.15 -22.34
CA ASN A 168 3.89 -7.98 -22.04
C ASN A 168 3.62 -7.80 -20.53
N LYS A 169 4.67 -7.62 -19.70
CA LYS A 169 4.54 -7.56 -18.24
C LYS A 169 4.62 -6.14 -17.72
N LEU A 170 3.64 -5.77 -16.90
CA LEU A 170 3.63 -4.52 -16.16
C LEU A 170 4.35 -4.70 -14.82
N ASN A 171 5.48 -4.03 -14.67
CA ASN A 171 6.21 -3.92 -13.42
C ASN A 171 5.92 -2.57 -12.76
N ALA A 172 6.02 -2.52 -11.44
CA ALA A 172 5.84 -1.28 -10.71
C ALA A 172 6.81 -1.15 -9.55
N ILE A 173 7.23 0.10 -9.27
CA ILE A 173 7.93 0.46 -8.04
C ILE A 173 6.98 1.30 -7.18
N LEU A 174 6.72 0.84 -5.96
CA LEU A 174 6.07 1.62 -4.92
C LEU A 174 7.15 2.30 -4.08
N ASN A 175 7.17 3.63 -4.05
CA ASN A 175 8.01 4.40 -3.15
C ASN A 175 7.23 4.80 -1.90
N GLN A 176 7.76 4.41 -0.74
CA GLN A 176 7.17 4.67 0.55
C GLN A 176 8.19 5.35 1.47
N ARG A 177 7.85 6.55 1.97
CA ARG A 177 8.75 7.33 2.84
C ARG A 177 8.79 6.81 4.28
N SER A 178 7.73 6.14 4.71
CA SER A 178 7.53 5.70 6.10
C SER A 178 6.62 4.48 6.13
N GLN A 179 7.01 3.44 6.86
CA GLN A 179 6.29 2.17 6.93
C GLN A 179 6.28 1.61 8.34
N ASP A 180 5.12 1.66 9.00
CA ASP A 180 4.85 0.83 10.16
C ASP A 180 4.79 -0.65 9.75
N MET A 181 5.75 -1.43 10.22
CA MET A 181 5.86 -2.84 9.84
C MET A 181 4.71 -3.69 10.36
N LEU A 182 4.13 -3.36 11.52
CA LEU A 182 3.01 -4.13 12.06
C LEU A 182 1.69 -3.73 11.43
N ALA A 183 1.34 -2.45 11.48
CA ALA A 183 -0.01 -2.01 11.09
C ALA A 183 -0.17 -1.92 9.58
N ALA A 184 0.82 -1.40 8.85
CA ALA A 184 0.66 -0.97 7.47
C ALA A 184 1.43 -1.77 6.41
N ASN A 185 2.50 -2.52 6.76
CA ASN A 185 3.37 -3.12 5.75
C ASN A 185 2.61 -4.01 4.76
N ASN A 186 1.98 -5.08 5.22
CA ASN A 186 1.30 -5.98 4.31
C ASN A 186 0.01 -5.39 3.74
N TRP A 187 -0.60 -4.44 4.42
CA TRP A 187 -1.76 -3.71 3.90
C TRP A 187 -1.41 -3.02 2.58
N ASN A 188 -0.37 -2.20 2.57
CA ASN A 188 0.08 -1.51 1.37
C ASN A 188 0.59 -2.47 0.29
N VAL A 189 1.35 -3.51 0.65
CA VAL A 189 1.82 -4.51 -0.33
C VAL A 189 0.65 -5.16 -1.06
N VAL A 190 -0.38 -5.58 -0.34
CA VAL A 190 -1.60 -6.18 -0.90
C VAL A 190 -2.34 -5.20 -1.81
N GLN A 191 -2.52 -3.95 -1.36
CA GLN A 191 -3.17 -2.92 -2.16
C GLN A 191 -2.46 -2.68 -3.48
N TYR A 192 -1.16 -2.45 -3.43
CA TYR A 192 -0.41 -2.10 -4.63
C TYR A 192 -0.16 -3.31 -5.54
N ALA A 193 -0.13 -4.54 -5.01
CA ALA A 193 -0.17 -5.75 -5.83
C ALA A 193 -1.49 -5.84 -6.61
N MET A 194 -2.64 -5.63 -5.96
CA MET A 194 -3.94 -5.57 -6.65
C MET A 194 -3.97 -4.46 -7.70
N LEU A 195 -3.42 -3.28 -7.38
CA LEU A 195 -3.35 -2.15 -8.32
C LEU A 195 -2.58 -2.50 -9.60
N VAL A 196 -1.42 -3.18 -9.47
CA VAL A 196 -0.64 -3.62 -10.63
C VAL A 196 -1.46 -4.59 -11.48
N HIS A 197 -2.16 -5.56 -10.88
CA HIS A 197 -3.06 -6.46 -11.59
C HIS A 197 -4.18 -5.71 -12.32
N MET A 198 -4.81 -4.72 -11.68
CA MET A 198 -5.88 -3.91 -12.27
C MET A 198 -5.38 -3.11 -13.49
N PHE A 199 -4.26 -2.40 -13.36
CA PHE A 199 -3.67 -1.65 -14.47
C PHE A 199 -3.24 -2.57 -15.61
N ALA A 200 -2.62 -3.70 -15.29
CA ALA A 200 -2.20 -4.68 -16.29
C ALA A 200 -3.41 -5.19 -17.09
N GLN A 201 -4.45 -5.69 -16.41
CA GLN A 201 -5.66 -6.21 -17.07
C GLN A 201 -6.39 -5.13 -17.89
N ALA A 202 -6.53 -3.91 -17.36
CA ALA A 202 -7.19 -2.80 -18.07
C ALA A 202 -6.41 -2.32 -19.30
N SER A 203 -5.11 -2.62 -19.37
CA SER A 203 -4.23 -2.23 -20.47
C SER A 203 -3.85 -3.40 -21.39
N GLY A 204 -4.41 -4.60 -21.16
CA GLY A 204 -4.11 -5.79 -21.98
C GLY A 204 -2.72 -6.38 -21.69
N LEU A 205 -2.14 -6.10 -20.54
CA LEU A 205 -0.85 -6.59 -20.07
C LEU A 205 -1.03 -7.68 -19.00
N GLU A 206 0.05 -8.33 -18.64
CA GLU A 206 0.15 -9.24 -17.50
C GLU A 206 0.81 -8.53 -16.32
N ALA A 207 0.39 -8.81 -15.09
CA ALA A 207 1.09 -8.33 -13.91
C ALA A 207 2.49 -8.97 -13.84
N GLY A 208 3.52 -8.17 -13.64
CA GLY A 208 4.91 -8.60 -13.55
C GLY A 208 5.42 -8.58 -12.12
N GLU A 209 6.23 -7.59 -11.78
CA GLU A 209 6.85 -7.46 -10.47
C GLU A 209 6.39 -6.19 -9.75
N LEU A 210 6.15 -6.30 -8.44
CA LEU A 210 6.03 -5.15 -7.54
C LEU A 210 7.33 -5.02 -6.73
N VAL A 211 8.03 -3.90 -6.91
CA VAL A 211 9.18 -3.52 -6.08
C VAL A 211 8.71 -2.51 -5.05
N HIS A 212 8.85 -2.82 -3.76
CA HIS A 212 8.47 -1.96 -2.66
C HIS A 212 9.72 -1.36 -2.03
N VAL A 213 9.92 -0.07 -2.20
CA VAL A 213 11.04 0.70 -1.68
C VAL A 213 10.57 1.49 -0.46
N ILE A 214 11.19 1.25 0.69
CA ILE A 214 10.82 1.84 1.97
C ILE A 214 12.00 2.65 2.49
N ALA A 215 11.84 3.96 2.65
CA ALA A 215 12.89 4.80 3.21
C ALA A 215 13.05 4.58 4.73
N ASP A 216 11.98 4.72 5.50
CA ASP A 216 11.96 4.48 6.95
C ASP A 216 11.05 3.29 7.27
N ALA A 217 11.63 2.13 7.53
CA ALA A 217 10.91 0.94 7.96
C ALA A 217 11.06 0.79 9.49
N HIS A 218 9.95 0.86 10.22
CA HIS A 218 9.99 0.93 11.66
C HIS A 218 8.99 0.01 12.37
N ILE A 219 9.33 -0.31 13.61
CA ILE A 219 8.48 -1.04 14.55
C ILE A 219 8.36 -0.16 15.80
N TYR A 220 7.12 0.23 16.16
CA TYR A 220 6.87 0.97 17.37
C TYR A 220 7.18 0.14 18.63
N ASP A 221 7.56 0.78 19.71
CA ASP A 221 7.92 0.15 20.98
C ASP A 221 6.83 -0.81 21.50
N ARG A 222 5.55 -0.41 21.47
CA ARG A 222 4.42 -1.28 21.86
C ARG A 222 4.10 -2.36 20.82
N HIS A 223 4.63 -2.27 19.62
CA HIS A 223 4.49 -3.30 18.58
C HIS A 223 5.54 -4.41 18.71
N VAL A 224 6.67 -4.16 19.38
CA VAL A 224 7.76 -5.13 19.47
C VAL A 224 7.33 -6.49 20.04
N PRO A 225 6.57 -6.58 21.16
CA PRO A 225 6.13 -7.86 21.68
C PRO A 225 5.24 -8.62 20.67
N ILE A 226 4.37 -7.89 19.96
CA ILE A 226 3.46 -8.46 18.96
C ILE A 226 4.25 -9.00 17.78
N ILE A 227 5.19 -8.23 17.25
CA ILE A 227 6.08 -8.66 16.16
C ILE A 227 6.85 -9.92 16.58
N ARG A 228 7.47 -9.92 17.77
CA ARG A 228 8.20 -11.10 18.27
C ARG A 228 7.33 -12.36 18.30
N LYS A 229 6.06 -12.25 18.72
CA LYS A 229 5.09 -13.35 18.68
C LYS A 229 4.78 -13.77 17.24
N MET A 230 4.61 -12.82 16.32
CA MET A 230 4.39 -13.14 14.89
C MET A 230 5.59 -13.88 14.28
N LEU A 231 6.82 -13.52 14.66
CA LEU A 231 8.03 -14.16 14.14
C LEU A 231 8.19 -15.64 14.57
N THR A 232 7.39 -16.12 15.53
CA THR A 232 7.34 -17.55 15.90
C THR A 232 6.31 -18.36 15.12
N GLN A 233 5.45 -17.70 14.34
CA GLN A 233 4.43 -18.39 13.53
C GLN A 233 5.07 -19.10 12.34
N THR A 234 4.45 -20.20 11.94
CA THR A 234 4.87 -20.94 10.73
C THR A 234 4.13 -20.41 9.51
N PRO A 235 4.84 -19.90 8.51
CA PRO A 235 4.23 -19.48 7.25
C PRO A 235 3.54 -20.62 6.52
N ALA A 236 2.32 -20.36 6.02
CA ALA A 236 1.60 -21.26 5.13
C ALA A 236 1.96 -20.99 3.66
N GLU A 237 1.33 -21.72 2.75
CA GLU A 237 1.42 -21.43 1.32
C GLU A 237 0.65 -20.14 0.98
N ALA A 238 1.16 -19.41 -0.03
CA ALA A 238 0.46 -18.23 -0.53
C ALA A 238 -0.87 -18.65 -1.18
N PRO A 239 -1.95 -17.88 -0.96
CA PRO A 239 -3.21 -18.13 -1.64
C PRO A 239 -3.13 -17.83 -3.13
N ARG A 240 -4.08 -18.37 -3.89
CA ARG A 240 -4.27 -18.00 -5.30
C ARG A 240 -5.17 -16.79 -5.41
N PHE A 241 -4.68 -15.77 -6.10
CA PHE A 241 -5.42 -14.55 -6.36
C PHE A 241 -6.05 -14.57 -7.75
N PHE A 242 -7.30 -14.14 -7.84
CA PHE A 242 -8.07 -14.10 -9.09
C PHE A 242 -8.79 -12.77 -9.23
N MET A 243 -8.83 -12.29 -10.46
CA MET A 243 -9.68 -11.19 -10.90
C MET A 243 -10.62 -11.69 -12.00
N ASP A 244 -11.83 -11.13 -12.08
CA ASP A 244 -12.74 -11.43 -13.17
C ASP A 244 -12.13 -10.97 -14.52
N PRO A 245 -11.80 -11.90 -15.42
CA PRO A 245 -11.16 -11.57 -16.69
C PRO A 245 -12.09 -10.80 -17.66
N GLY A 246 -13.38 -10.74 -17.38
CA GLY A 246 -14.36 -9.99 -18.17
C GLY A 246 -14.27 -8.48 -17.97
N VAL A 247 -13.73 -8.02 -16.83
CA VAL A 247 -13.63 -6.58 -16.53
C VAL A 247 -12.38 -6.00 -17.21
N LYS A 248 -12.58 -5.13 -18.21
CA LYS A 248 -11.49 -4.49 -18.99
C LYS A 248 -11.38 -2.99 -18.75
N ASP A 249 -12.33 -2.39 -18.07
CA ASP A 249 -12.28 -1.00 -17.67
C ASP A 249 -11.76 -0.91 -16.22
N PHE A 250 -10.73 -0.09 -16.01
CA PHE A 250 -10.15 0.16 -14.69
C PHE A 250 -11.20 0.66 -13.69
N TYR A 251 -12.13 1.49 -14.13
CA TYR A 251 -13.17 2.09 -13.28
C TYR A 251 -14.39 1.18 -13.05
N ALA A 252 -14.47 0.04 -13.75
CA ALA A 252 -15.55 -0.92 -13.57
C ALA A 252 -15.25 -2.00 -12.51
N PHE A 253 -14.03 -2.08 -11.98
CA PHE A 253 -13.72 -3.03 -10.92
C PHE A 253 -14.52 -2.72 -9.65
N THR A 254 -15.11 -3.76 -9.07
CA THR A 254 -15.76 -3.73 -7.75
C THR A 254 -15.15 -4.84 -6.87
N PRO A 255 -15.34 -4.81 -5.54
CA PRO A 255 -14.83 -5.88 -4.67
C PRO A 255 -15.25 -7.30 -5.05
N ASP A 256 -16.40 -7.46 -5.72
CA ASP A 256 -16.93 -8.77 -6.12
C ASP A 256 -16.17 -9.40 -7.29
N HIS A 257 -15.41 -8.60 -8.04
CA HIS A 257 -14.57 -9.08 -9.15
C HIS A 257 -13.25 -9.71 -8.67
N PHE A 258 -13.00 -9.73 -7.36
CA PHE A 258 -11.76 -10.24 -6.78
C PHE A 258 -12.00 -11.43 -5.87
N ARG A 259 -11.17 -12.45 -6.00
CA ARG A 259 -11.25 -13.66 -5.19
C ARG A 259 -9.85 -14.12 -4.78
N MET A 260 -9.77 -14.63 -3.57
CA MET A 260 -8.56 -15.24 -3.02
C MET A 260 -8.88 -16.61 -2.48
N GLU A 261 -8.32 -17.66 -3.08
CA GLU A 261 -8.56 -19.04 -2.74
C GLU A 261 -7.41 -19.62 -1.91
N GLY A 262 -7.75 -20.41 -0.89
CA GLY A 262 -6.75 -21.04 -0.02
C GLY A 262 -6.09 -20.09 0.97
N TYR A 263 -6.68 -18.92 1.25
CA TYR A 263 -6.15 -18.00 2.25
C TYR A 263 -6.50 -18.48 3.67
N THR A 264 -5.52 -19.09 4.34
CA THR A 264 -5.65 -19.66 5.69
C THR A 264 -4.61 -19.03 6.62
N PRO A 265 -4.78 -17.75 7.01
CA PRO A 265 -3.82 -17.08 7.87
C PRO A 265 -3.86 -17.64 9.30
N ALA A 266 -2.71 -17.60 9.98
CA ALA A 266 -2.62 -17.94 11.38
C ALA A 266 -3.57 -17.07 12.24
N PRO A 267 -4.14 -17.62 13.32
CA PRO A 267 -4.94 -16.84 14.26
C PRO A 267 -4.13 -15.67 14.83
N PHE A 268 -4.78 -14.52 14.93
CA PHE A 268 -4.18 -13.31 15.49
C PHE A 268 -5.22 -12.57 16.34
N GLU A 269 -5.04 -12.56 17.64
CA GLU A 269 -5.99 -12.02 18.63
C GLU A 269 -5.50 -10.73 19.27
N ASP A 270 -4.22 -10.35 19.05
CA ASP A 270 -3.65 -9.15 19.66
C ASP A 270 -4.29 -7.88 19.06
N LYS A 271 -4.77 -7.00 19.95
CA LYS A 271 -5.17 -5.64 19.54
C LYS A 271 -3.91 -4.86 19.19
N ILE A 272 -3.84 -4.34 17.98
CA ILE A 272 -2.74 -3.46 17.54
C ILE A 272 -3.01 -2.05 18.05
N PRO A 273 -2.20 -1.50 18.96
CA PRO A 273 -2.32 -0.11 19.36
C PRO A 273 -1.91 0.80 18.19
N VAL A 274 -2.54 1.96 18.07
CA VAL A 274 -2.27 2.94 17.02
C VAL A 274 -1.64 4.18 17.66
N ALA A 275 -0.52 4.64 17.09
CA ALA A 275 0.10 5.92 17.43
C ALA A 275 -0.34 6.98 16.43
N ILE A 276 -0.71 8.17 16.90
CA ILE A 276 -1.21 9.30 16.09
C ILE A 276 -0.31 10.52 16.23
#